data_472f80893cdefb80f51103636fb7ac20
#
_entry.id   472f80893cdefb80f51103636fb7ac20
#
_cell.length_a   1.000
_cell.length_b   1.000
_cell.length_c   1.000
_cell.angle_alpha   90.00
_cell.angle_beta   90.00
_cell.angle_gamma   90.00
#
_symmetry.space_group_name_H-M   'P 1'
#
loop_
_entity.id
_entity.type
_entity.pdbx_description
1 polymer ?
#
loop_
_entity_poly.entity_id
_entity_poly.type
_entity_poly.pdbx_seq_one_letter_code
_entity_poly.pdbx_strand_id
1 'polypeptide(L)'
;MVRELEAEAGNPPAVSVIVPTHDRASSLGLLLDGLSRLNGREAIPFEVIVANNAGNDATAELVAKTAREYSASGGVAVRVVREPLPGKCRAQNAAIREARGPILAFLDDDVQVDPQWLRAVHDFFKKGAFEVMQGPILMPPEMQNDQEFLRAYHRYRTIPFVQYNPGRREITTLTGANMAMRRELFSRVGLFDERLGPGRSGISEDVEFAQRIIRSGGRIGYEPRAAVYHEVDWSRLTEEFFRLRHEQQGRSRLLYKKNSILTIVPNLLRSVWSLGWYSLMGKEREKYRAKGRYFHYMAMLSEKFKTFNPFNAL
;
A
#
# COMPACT_ATOMS: atom_id res chain seq x y z
N MET A 1 15.05 11.30 -29.01
CA MET A 1 14.88 12.75 -28.75
C MET A 1 13.81 12.87 -27.66
N VAL A 2 14.21 12.64 -26.40
CA VAL A 2 13.41 12.83 -25.19
C VAL A 2 14.36 13.40 -24.14
N ARG A 3 14.76 14.61 -24.34
CA ARG A 3 15.29 15.55 -23.35
C ARG A 3 14.41 16.77 -23.42
N GLU A 4 14.23 17.40 -22.27
CA GLU A 4 13.58 18.70 -22.08
C GLU A 4 12.08 18.63 -21.67
N LEU A 5 11.91 18.46 -20.38
CA LEU A 5 11.13 19.36 -19.54
C LEU A 5 11.92 19.46 -18.23
N GLU A 6 13.05 20.14 -18.27
CA GLU A 6 13.69 20.69 -17.07
C GLU A 6 12.74 21.78 -16.58
N ALA A 7 11.94 21.43 -15.56
CA ALA A 7 11.17 22.40 -14.79
C ALA A 7 12.16 23.40 -14.20
N GLU A 8 11.89 24.68 -14.42
CA GLU A 8 12.55 25.83 -13.80
C GLU A 8 12.85 25.54 -12.32
N ALA A 9 14.01 25.98 -11.86
CA ALA A 9 14.53 25.79 -10.50
C ALA A 9 13.63 26.45 -9.44
N GLY A 10 12.46 25.87 -9.22
CA GLY A 10 11.62 26.14 -8.05
C GLY A 10 12.25 25.54 -6.80
N ASN A 11 11.86 26.05 -5.63
CA ASN A 11 12.28 25.47 -4.35
C ASN A 11 12.17 23.94 -4.36
N PRO A 12 13.18 23.21 -3.83
CA PRO A 12 13.11 21.76 -3.79
C PRO A 12 11.85 21.30 -3.04
N PRO A 13 11.16 20.24 -3.50
CA PRO A 13 9.95 19.78 -2.87
C PRO A 13 10.21 19.33 -1.42
N ALA A 14 9.35 19.71 -0.49
CA ALA A 14 9.38 19.21 0.88
C ALA A 14 8.86 17.76 0.97
N VAL A 15 7.95 17.40 0.05
CA VAL A 15 7.34 16.06 -0.04
C VAL A 15 7.34 15.57 -1.48
N SER A 16 7.80 14.33 -1.72
CA SER A 16 7.58 13.61 -2.97
C SER A 16 6.45 12.60 -2.76
N VAL A 17 5.33 12.79 -3.45
CA VAL A 17 4.20 11.85 -3.46
C VAL A 17 4.43 10.81 -4.53
N ILE A 18 4.52 9.55 -4.15
CA ILE A 18 4.78 8.40 -5.04
C ILE A 18 3.50 7.59 -5.19
N VAL A 19 3.03 7.46 -6.42
CA VAL A 19 1.81 6.75 -6.77
C VAL A 19 2.14 5.63 -7.76
N PRO A 20 2.29 4.37 -7.31
CA PRO A 20 2.39 3.24 -8.22
C PRO A 20 1.02 2.98 -8.86
N THR A 21 1.00 2.76 -10.17
CA THR A 21 -0.22 2.46 -10.93
C THR A 21 0.01 1.41 -12.00
N HIS A 22 -1.05 0.66 -12.32
CA HIS A 22 -1.08 -0.32 -13.41
C HIS A 22 -2.48 -0.38 -14.02
N ASP A 23 -2.64 0.13 -15.23
CA ASP A 23 -3.88 0.15 -16.03
C ASP A 23 -5.14 0.71 -15.32
N ARG A 24 -4.95 1.71 -14.43
CA ARG A 24 -6.02 2.34 -13.63
C ARG A 24 -6.11 3.85 -13.85
N ALA A 25 -6.08 4.29 -15.11
CA ALA A 25 -6.08 5.71 -15.44
C ALA A 25 -7.26 6.49 -14.83
N SER A 26 -8.45 5.88 -14.71
CA SER A 26 -9.63 6.54 -14.13
C SER A 26 -9.46 6.82 -12.64
N SER A 27 -9.09 5.82 -11.83
CA SER A 27 -8.86 5.98 -10.38
C SER A 27 -7.69 6.94 -10.13
N LEU A 28 -6.59 6.78 -10.89
CA LEU A 28 -5.46 7.70 -10.85
C LEU A 28 -5.88 9.14 -11.13
N GLY A 29 -6.77 9.37 -12.11
CA GLY A 29 -7.29 10.70 -12.43
C GLY A 29 -7.99 11.36 -11.26
N LEU A 30 -8.80 10.61 -10.51
CA LEU A 30 -9.49 11.08 -9.31
C LEU A 30 -8.51 11.44 -8.18
N LEU A 31 -7.48 10.61 -7.99
CA LEU A 31 -6.43 10.91 -7.00
C LEU A 31 -5.66 12.19 -7.37
N LEU A 32 -5.24 12.32 -8.64
CA LEU A 32 -4.52 13.51 -9.11
C LEU A 32 -5.38 14.77 -8.94
N ASP A 33 -6.67 14.71 -9.29
CA ASP A 33 -7.60 15.82 -9.04
C ASP A 33 -7.68 16.18 -7.55
N GLY A 34 -7.78 15.20 -6.64
CA GLY A 34 -7.73 15.39 -5.20
C GLY A 34 -6.43 16.06 -4.73
N LEU A 35 -5.28 15.64 -5.25
CA LEU A 35 -3.97 16.24 -4.94
C LEU A 35 -3.87 17.71 -5.39
N SER A 36 -4.56 18.10 -6.47
CA SER A 36 -4.61 19.49 -6.94
C SER A 36 -5.37 20.44 -6.01
N ARG A 37 -6.22 19.90 -5.16
CA ARG A 37 -7.12 20.64 -4.25
C ARG A 37 -6.67 20.62 -2.80
N LEU A 38 -5.46 20.11 -2.51
CA LEU A 38 -4.94 20.03 -1.15
C LEU A 38 -4.77 21.41 -0.52
N ASN A 39 -5.17 21.55 0.74
CA ASN A 39 -4.94 22.73 1.52
C ASN A 39 -3.46 22.90 1.88
N GLY A 40 -2.94 24.12 1.71
CA GLY A 40 -1.55 24.46 2.04
C GLY A 40 -0.54 24.12 0.95
N ARG A 41 -0.99 23.68 -0.23
CA ARG A 41 -0.12 23.41 -1.39
C ARG A 41 0.75 24.60 -1.81
N GLU A 42 0.26 25.83 -1.58
CA GLU A 42 0.98 27.06 -1.87
C GLU A 42 2.17 27.31 -0.92
N ALA A 43 2.08 26.75 0.30
CA ALA A 43 3.09 26.95 1.36
C ALA A 43 4.00 25.72 1.53
N ILE A 44 3.58 24.56 1.05
CA ILE A 44 4.31 23.29 1.18
C ILE A 44 4.63 22.80 -0.25
N PRO A 45 5.82 23.06 -0.77
CA PRO A 45 6.19 22.61 -2.10
C PRO A 45 6.24 21.07 -2.13
N PHE A 46 5.58 20.46 -3.10
CA PHE A 46 5.60 19.01 -3.30
C PHE A 46 5.64 18.65 -4.78
N GLU A 47 6.07 17.44 -5.06
CA GLU A 47 6.00 16.83 -6.40
C GLU A 47 5.16 15.56 -6.35
N VAL A 48 4.62 15.16 -7.49
CA VAL A 48 3.92 13.89 -7.69
C VAL A 48 4.66 13.06 -8.72
N ILE A 49 5.03 11.85 -8.34
CA ILE A 49 5.71 10.86 -9.18
C ILE A 49 4.77 9.68 -9.39
N VAL A 50 4.20 9.59 -10.58
CA VAL A 50 3.40 8.45 -10.99
C VAL A 50 4.34 7.35 -11.50
N ALA A 51 4.41 6.25 -10.78
CA ALA A 51 5.21 5.09 -11.16
C ALA A 51 4.34 4.12 -12.00
N ASN A 52 4.39 4.29 -13.32
CA ASN A 52 3.64 3.46 -14.27
C ASN A 52 4.31 2.09 -14.44
N ASN A 53 3.69 1.06 -13.86
CA ASN A 53 4.23 -0.30 -13.81
C ASN A 53 3.68 -1.18 -14.93
N ALA A 54 4.47 -1.42 -15.95
CA ALA A 54 4.11 -2.25 -17.12
C ALA A 54 2.74 -1.89 -17.73
N GLY A 55 2.28 -0.64 -17.49
CA GLY A 55 0.99 -0.14 -17.93
C GLY A 55 1.02 0.37 -19.37
N ASN A 56 -0.18 0.64 -19.87
CA ASN A 56 -0.40 1.18 -21.22
C ASN A 56 -0.13 2.70 -21.30
N ASP A 57 -0.19 3.25 -22.52
CA ASP A 57 0.11 4.65 -22.75
C ASP A 57 -0.96 5.64 -22.24
N ALA A 58 -2.20 5.17 -21.93
CA ALA A 58 -3.26 6.03 -21.40
C ALA A 58 -2.88 6.69 -20.07
N THR A 59 -2.11 5.99 -19.21
CA THR A 59 -1.55 6.56 -17.97
C THR A 59 -0.59 7.70 -18.28
N ALA A 60 0.29 7.53 -19.25
CA ALA A 60 1.26 8.55 -19.62
C ALA A 60 0.59 9.81 -20.21
N GLU A 61 -0.43 9.65 -21.04
CA GLU A 61 -1.23 10.74 -21.59
C GLU A 61 -1.97 11.52 -20.49
N LEU A 62 -2.60 10.80 -19.55
CA LEU A 62 -3.26 11.40 -18.39
C LEU A 62 -2.27 12.24 -17.58
N VAL A 63 -1.11 11.69 -17.22
CA VAL A 63 -0.09 12.39 -16.43
C VAL A 63 0.42 13.61 -17.19
N ALA A 64 0.67 13.51 -18.50
CA ALA A 64 1.11 14.64 -19.31
C ALA A 64 0.09 15.77 -19.37
N LYS A 65 -1.21 15.42 -19.44
CA LYS A 65 -2.32 16.40 -19.36
C LYS A 65 -2.32 17.07 -17.99
N THR A 66 -2.35 16.30 -16.92
CA THR A 66 -2.37 16.80 -15.54
C THR A 66 -1.15 17.68 -15.22
N ALA A 67 0.05 17.31 -15.71
CA ALA A 67 1.25 18.11 -15.51
C ALA A 67 1.12 19.51 -16.15
N ARG A 68 0.51 19.62 -17.33
CA ARG A 68 0.24 20.93 -17.98
C ARG A 68 -0.76 21.75 -17.17
N GLU A 69 -1.85 21.13 -16.71
CA GLU A 69 -2.87 21.80 -15.91
C GLU A 69 -2.33 22.32 -14.57
N TYR A 70 -1.50 21.51 -13.91
CA TYR A 70 -0.88 21.88 -12.64
C TYR A 70 0.17 23.00 -12.81
N SER A 71 0.97 22.96 -13.88
CA SER A 71 1.92 24.03 -14.18
C SER A 71 1.22 25.36 -14.43
N ALA A 72 0.06 25.34 -15.11
CA ALA A 72 -0.74 26.54 -15.36
C ALA A 72 -1.39 27.12 -14.10
N SER A 73 -1.66 26.29 -13.08
CA SER A 73 -2.35 26.66 -11.84
C SER A 73 -1.44 26.97 -10.64
N GLY A 74 -0.11 27.10 -10.84
CA GLY A 74 0.82 27.50 -9.80
C GLY A 74 1.70 26.42 -9.19
N GLY A 75 2.06 25.38 -9.98
CA GLY A 75 3.38 24.81 -9.77
C GLY A 75 3.54 23.55 -8.96
N VAL A 76 2.64 22.54 -9.06
CA VAL A 76 3.01 21.20 -8.61
C VAL A 76 3.63 20.43 -9.79
N ALA A 77 4.90 19.98 -9.63
CA ALA A 77 5.54 19.13 -10.61
C ALA A 77 4.93 17.73 -10.60
N VAL A 78 4.29 17.33 -11.71
CA VAL A 78 3.76 15.97 -11.91
C VAL A 78 4.55 15.33 -13.03
N ARG A 79 5.11 14.13 -12.77
CA ARG A 79 5.89 13.39 -13.77
C ARG A 79 5.67 11.90 -13.67
N VAL A 80 5.94 11.19 -14.77
CA VAL A 80 5.85 9.74 -14.84
C VAL A 80 7.23 9.10 -14.79
N VAL A 81 7.36 8.03 -14.03
CA VAL A 81 8.48 7.08 -14.08
C VAL A 81 7.95 5.76 -14.61
N ARG A 82 8.53 5.26 -15.69
CA ARG A 82 8.12 3.99 -16.30
C ARG A 82 8.96 2.85 -15.74
N GLU A 83 8.30 1.82 -15.22
CA GLU A 83 8.91 0.55 -14.83
C GLU A 83 8.32 -0.57 -15.70
N PRO A 84 9.06 -1.08 -16.70
CA PRO A 84 8.53 -2.02 -17.67
C PRO A 84 8.29 -3.43 -17.11
N LEU A 85 8.97 -3.78 -16.01
CA LEU A 85 8.82 -5.10 -15.41
C LEU A 85 7.70 -5.10 -14.35
N PRO A 86 6.79 -6.08 -14.36
CA PRO A 86 5.67 -6.11 -13.43
C PRO A 86 6.14 -6.23 -11.98
N GLY A 87 5.48 -5.50 -11.08
CA GLY A 87 5.72 -5.48 -9.65
C GLY A 87 5.61 -4.10 -9.02
N LYS A 88 4.61 -3.90 -8.13
CA LYS A 88 4.39 -2.64 -7.40
C LYS A 88 5.68 -2.13 -6.72
N CYS A 89 6.41 -3.03 -6.05
CA CYS A 89 7.67 -2.67 -5.40
C CYS A 89 8.74 -2.17 -6.37
N ARG A 90 8.81 -2.72 -7.60
CA ARG A 90 9.72 -2.24 -8.64
C ARG A 90 9.39 -0.81 -9.02
N ALA A 91 8.12 -0.54 -9.29
CA ALA A 91 7.65 0.80 -9.63
C ALA A 91 7.93 1.80 -8.49
N GLN A 92 7.62 1.42 -7.24
CA GLN A 92 7.93 2.25 -6.07
C GLN A 92 9.44 2.50 -5.95
N ASN A 93 10.27 1.48 -6.11
CA ASN A 93 11.73 1.61 -6.05
C ASN A 93 12.28 2.52 -7.15
N ALA A 94 11.75 2.43 -8.37
CA ALA A 94 12.11 3.34 -9.46
C ALA A 94 11.76 4.80 -9.11
N ALA A 95 10.55 5.05 -8.60
CA ALA A 95 10.12 6.37 -8.17
C ALA A 95 10.92 6.93 -6.98
N ILE A 96 11.31 6.08 -6.00
CA ILE A 96 12.17 6.48 -4.88
C ILE A 96 13.52 7.04 -5.36
N ARG A 97 14.11 6.43 -6.37
CA ARG A 97 15.40 6.90 -6.94
C ARG A 97 15.28 8.27 -7.61
N GLU A 98 14.13 8.55 -8.19
CA GLU A 98 13.83 9.80 -8.90
C GLU A 98 13.29 10.90 -7.98
N ALA A 99 12.79 10.55 -6.79
CA ALA A 99 12.17 11.49 -5.87
C ALA A 99 13.19 12.53 -5.36
N ARG A 100 12.80 13.79 -5.19
CA ARG A 100 13.66 14.91 -4.80
C ARG A 100 13.42 15.38 -3.36
N GLY A 101 12.23 15.18 -2.82
CA GLY A 101 11.85 15.59 -1.46
C GLY A 101 12.50 14.76 -0.35
N PRO A 102 12.77 15.33 0.82
CA PRO A 102 13.26 14.61 2.00
C PRO A 102 12.21 13.70 2.64
N ILE A 103 10.93 13.92 2.35
CA ILE A 103 9.81 13.09 2.80
C ILE A 103 9.24 12.40 1.56
N LEU A 104 9.16 11.06 1.58
CA LEU A 104 8.53 10.25 0.55
C LEU A 104 7.18 9.76 1.07
N ALA A 105 6.10 10.19 0.43
CA ALA A 105 4.74 9.80 0.76
C ALA A 105 4.19 8.85 -0.31
N PHE A 106 3.67 7.71 0.10
CA PHE A 106 3.16 6.66 -0.79
C PHE A 106 1.64 6.61 -0.70
N LEU A 107 1.00 6.67 -1.85
CA LEU A 107 -0.44 6.52 -2.01
C LEU A 107 -0.72 5.45 -3.06
N ASP A 108 -1.73 4.61 -2.86
CA ASP A 108 -2.25 3.76 -3.94
C ASP A 108 -3.08 4.62 -4.92
N ASP A 109 -3.23 4.17 -6.15
CA ASP A 109 -3.93 4.90 -7.21
C ASP A 109 -5.47 4.89 -7.06
N ASP A 110 -5.99 4.11 -6.10
CA ASP A 110 -7.41 3.93 -5.79
C ASP A 110 -7.81 4.56 -4.43
N VAL A 111 -7.15 5.65 -4.04
CA VAL A 111 -7.51 6.43 -2.86
C VAL A 111 -7.85 7.88 -3.20
N GLN A 112 -8.69 8.51 -2.37
CA GLN A 112 -8.96 9.94 -2.38
C GLN A 112 -8.36 10.56 -1.12
N VAL A 113 -7.62 11.65 -1.28
CA VAL A 113 -6.96 12.33 -0.17
C VAL A 113 -7.89 13.31 0.56
N ASP A 114 -7.83 13.35 1.88
CA ASP A 114 -8.45 14.42 2.65
C ASP A 114 -7.76 15.77 2.31
N PRO A 115 -8.49 16.90 2.18
CA PRO A 115 -7.89 18.20 1.90
C PRO A 115 -6.77 18.62 2.85
N GLN A 116 -6.73 18.14 4.08
CA GLN A 116 -5.69 18.43 5.08
C GLN A 116 -4.48 17.47 5.01
N TRP A 117 -4.52 16.45 4.14
CA TRP A 117 -3.55 15.38 4.11
C TRP A 117 -2.09 15.86 3.98
N LEU A 118 -1.79 16.74 3.03
CA LEU A 118 -0.43 17.24 2.80
C LEU A 118 0.12 17.99 4.02
N ARG A 119 -0.71 18.85 4.61
CA ARG A 119 -0.35 19.59 5.82
C ARG A 119 -0.10 18.65 7.00
N ALA A 120 -0.96 17.65 7.18
CA ALA A 120 -0.80 16.67 8.25
C ALA A 120 0.49 15.86 8.09
N VAL A 121 0.83 15.41 6.88
CA VAL A 121 2.11 14.74 6.56
C VAL A 121 3.29 15.66 6.90
N HIS A 122 3.30 16.87 6.37
CA HIS A 122 4.40 17.82 6.60
C HIS A 122 4.60 18.12 8.09
N ASP A 123 3.51 18.43 8.82
CA ASP A 123 3.55 18.76 10.25
C ASP A 123 4.02 17.59 11.11
N PHE A 124 3.65 16.35 10.71
CA PHE A 124 4.10 15.14 11.40
C PHE A 124 5.63 15.02 11.40
N PHE A 125 6.26 15.18 10.24
CA PHE A 125 7.72 15.09 10.14
C PHE A 125 8.45 16.30 10.69
N LYS A 126 7.83 17.48 10.70
CA LYS A 126 8.38 18.68 11.34
C LYS A 126 8.55 18.50 12.85
N LYS A 127 7.69 17.73 13.51
CA LYS A 127 7.79 17.40 14.96
C LYS A 127 8.97 16.47 15.28
N GLY A 128 9.51 15.75 14.32
CA GLY A 128 10.73 14.97 14.45
C GLY A 128 10.66 13.69 15.31
N ALA A 129 9.49 13.32 15.85
CA ALA A 129 9.35 12.20 16.79
C ALA A 129 9.47 10.82 16.14
N PHE A 130 9.19 10.71 14.83
CA PHE A 130 9.14 9.47 14.08
C PHE A 130 9.77 9.64 12.70
N GLU A 131 10.32 8.55 12.14
CA GLU A 131 10.89 8.52 10.79
C GLU A 131 9.88 8.01 9.75
N VAL A 132 8.81 7.35 10.22
CA VAL A 132 7.78 6.73 9.39
C VAL A 132 6.41 7.09 9.93
N MET A 133 5.48 7.37 9.04
CA MET A 133 4.09 7.71 9.32
C MET A 133 3.16 6.71 8.63
N GLN A 134 2.12 6.30 9.33
CA GLN A 134 0.91 5.69 8.79
C GLN A 134 -0.25 6.68 8.98
N GLY A 135 -0.96 7.01 7.91
CA GLY A 135 -2.24 7.70 7.97
C GLY A 135 -3.43 6.73 7.98
N PRO A 136 -4.61 7.16 8.42
CA PRO A 136 -5.82 6.34 8.29
C PRO A 136 -6.19 6.11 6.83
N ILE A 137 -6.73 4.91 6.57
CA ILE A 137 -7.34 4.53 5.30
C ILE A 137 -8.80 4.26 5.62
N LEU A 138 -9.66 5.18 5.25
CA LEU A 138 -11.04 5.22 5.68
C LEU A 138 -11.97 4.65 4.60
N MET A 139 -13.11 4.20 5.06
CA MET A 139 -14.25 3.87 4.20
C MET A 139 -14.83 5.17 3.66
N PRO A 140 -15.17 5.24 2.35
CA PRO A 140 -15.85 6.39 1.78
C PRO A 140 -17.15 6.71 2.51
N PRO A 141 -17.50 7.99 2.73
CA PRO A 141 -18.68 8.38 3.50
C PRO A 141 -19.99 7.75 2.99
N GLU A 142 -20.16 7.63 1.67
CA GLU A 142 -21.32 7.03 1.02
C GLU A 142 -21.50 5.55 1.33
N MET A 143 -20.43 4.83 1.67
CA MET A 143 -20.46 3.40 1.98
C MET A 143 -20.71 3.11 3.46
N GLN A 144 -20.62 4.12 4.33
CA GLN A 144 -20.72 3.94 5.79
C GLN A 144 -22.10 3.43 6.25
N ASN A 145 -23.15 3.71 5.48
CA ASN A 145 -24.53 3.30 5.78
C ASN A 145 -25.06 2.21 4.82
N ASP A 146 -24.26 1.75 3.86
CA ASP A 146 -24.63 0.68 2.94
C ASP A 146 -24.58 -0.67 3.66
N GLN A 147 -25.75 -1.21 3.97
CA GLN A 147 -25.89 -2.47 4.74
C GLN A 147 -25.40 -3.70 3.97
N GLU A 148 -25.49 -3.70 2.64
CA GLU A 148 -25.00 -4.80 1.81
C GLU A 148 -23.47 -4.80 1.82
N PHE A 149 -22.87 -3.65 1.57
CA PHE A 149 -21.42 -3.46 1.66
C PHE A 149 -20.89 -3.83 3.06
N LEU A 150 -21.48 -3.29 4.11
CA LEU A 150 -21.02 -3.55 5.48
C LEU A 150 -21.07 -5.05 5.83
N ARG A 151 -22.13 -5.78 5.41
CA ARG A 151 -22.19 -7.23 5.59
C ARG A 151 -21.08 -7.96 4.85
N ALA A 152 -20.86 -7.63 3.59
CA ALA A 152 -19.80 -8.22 2.78
C ALA A 152 -18.41 -7.88 3.35
N TYR A 153 -18.17 -6.61 3.70
CA TYR A 153 -16.92 -6.17 4.30
C TYR A 153 -16.64 -6.85 5.65
N HIS A 154 -17.62 -6.94 6.55
CA HIS A 154 -17.44 -7.62 7.84
C HIS A 154 -17.14 -9.10 7.70
N ARG A 155 -17.64 -9.73 6.64
CA ARG A 155 -17.37 -11.12 6.30
C ARG A 155 -15.94 -11.31 5.78
N TYR A 156 -15.56 -10.59 4.74
CA TYR A 156 -14.33 -10.86 3.98
C TYR A 156 -13.12 -10.04 4.45
N ARG A 157 -13.30 -8.76 4.79
CA ARG A 157 -12.24 -7.83 5.23
C ARG A 157 -11.05 -7.76 4.27
N THR A 158 -11.32 -7.78 2.99
CA THR A 158 -10.30 -7.79 1.92
C THR A 158 -9.92 -6.40 1.45
N ILE A 159 -10.71 -5.37 1.74
CA ILE A 159 -10.37 -3.96 1.52
C ILE A 159 -9.56 -3.46 2.75
N PRO A 160 -8.43 -2.78 2.55
CA PRO A 160 -7.48 -2.48 3.62
C PRO A 160 -7.84 -1.20 4.40
N PHE A 161 -9.04 -1.11 4.98
CA PHE A 161 -9.34 0.00 5.88
C PHE A 161 -8.52 -0.09 7.16
N VAL A 162 -7.86 1.02 7.50
CA VAL A 162 -6.97 1.16 8.65
C VAL A 162 -7.35 2.42 9.42
N GLN A 163 -7.81 2.20 10.64
CA GLN A 163 -8.09 3.29 11.57
C GLN A 163 -7.73 2.85 12.99
N TYR A 164 -6.88 3.62 13.65
CA TYR A 164 -6.54 3.42 15.05
C TYR A 164 -7.21 4.49 15.92
N ASN A 165 -7.25 4.23 17.22
CA ASN A 165 -7.69 5.25 18.18
C ASN A 165 -6.81 6.51 17.99
N PRO A 166 -7.39 7.72 17.91
CA PRO A 166 -6.63 8.97 17.71
C PRO A 166 -5.54 9.25 18.75
N GLY A 167 -5.67 8.70 19.97
CA GLY A 167 -4.64 8.77 21.01
C GLY A 167 -3.45 7.84 20.80
N ARG A 168 -3.54 6.89 19.88
CA ARG A 168 -2.44 5.97 19.57
C ARG A 168 -1.39 6.68 18.74
N ARG A 169 -0.18 6.83 19.29
CA ARG A 169 0.91 7.52 18.61
C ARG A 169 1.87 6.60 17.86
N GLU A 170 1.99 5.36 18.29
CA GLU A 170 2.97 4.40 17.74
C GLU A 170 2.28 3.09 17.34
N ILE A 171 2.71 2.53 16.22
CA ILE A 171 2.19 1.28 15.65
C ILE A 171 3.32 0.39 15.17
N THR A 172 3.03 -0.86 14.82
CA THR A 172 4.03 -1.87 14.45
C THR A 172 3.83 -2.45 13.05
N THR A 173 2.94 -1.87 12.26
CA THR A 173 2.66 -2.33 10.90
C THR A 173 2.43 -1.13 9.99
N LEU A 174 2.57 -1.35 8.69
CA LEU A 174 2.24 -0.40 7.63
C LEU A 174 1.19 -0.97 6.71
N THR A 175 0.51 -0.07 6.00
CA THR A 175 -0.37 -0.37 4.88
C THR A 175 -0.06 0.59 3.75
N GLY A 176 0.33 0.05 2.60
CA GLY A 176 0.95 0.77 1.50
C GLY A 176 0.11 1.89 0.88
N ALA A 177 -1.22 1.85 1.08
CA ALA A 177 -2.13 2.81 0.48
C ALA A 177 -2.06 4.23 1.08
N ASN A 178 -1.44 4.41 2.27
CA ASN A 178 -1.27 5.74 2.89
C ASN A 178 -0.15 5.74 3.94
N MET A 179 1.08 5.79 3.49
CA MET A 179 2.25 5.85 4.38
C MET A 179 3.23 6.92 3.90
N ALA A 180 4.03 7.46 4.81
CA ALA A 180 5.11 8.36 4.46
C ALA A 180 6.35 8.09 5.31
N MET A 181 7.53 8.46 4.81
CA MET A 181 8.78 8.23 5.52
C MET A 181 9.88 9.18 5.09
N ARG A 182 10.87 9.38 5.95
CA ARG A 182 12.08 10.12 5.60
C ARG A 182 12.88 9.37 4.54
N ARG A 183 13.35 10.06 3.52
CA ARG A 183 14.16 9.47 2.45
C ARG A 183 15.41 8.76 2.99
N GLU A 184 16.06 9.35 3.98
CA GLU A 184 17.28 8.81 4.61
C GLU A 184 17.07 7.41 5.22
N LEU A 185 15.82 7.04 5.54
CA LEU A 185 15.49 5.71 6.03
C LEU A 185 15.94 4.60 5.05
N PHE A 186 15.81 4.84 3.75
CA PHE A 186 16.14 3.85 2.71
C PHE A 186 17.64 3.50 2.65
N SER A 187 18.52 4.41 3.07
CA SER A 187 19.95 4.09 3.18
C SER A 187 20.25 3.10 4.32
N ARG A 188 19.42 3.09 5.37
CA ARG A 188 19.56 2.18 6.50
C ARG A 188 18.82 0.85 6.31
N VAL A 189 17.60 0.87 5.81
CA VAL A 189 16.76 -0.33 5.70
C VAL A 189 16.71 -0.91 4.30
N GLY A 190 17.24 -0.23 3.28
CA GLY A 190 17.15 -0.63 1.86
C GLY A 190 15.78 -0.35 1.26
N LEU A 191 15.63 -0.62 -0.03
CA LEU A 191 14.41 -0.43 -0.81
C LEU A 191 13.37 -1.54 -0.51
N PHE A 192 12.17 -1.44 -1.10
CA PHE A 192 11.16 -2.50 -1.01
C PHE A 192 11.65 -3.80 -1.66
N ASP A 193 11.27 -4.94 -1.10
CA ASP A 193 11.61 -6.27 -1.65
C ASP A 193 10.77 -6.54 -2.91
N GLU A 194 11.42 -6.54 -4.08
CA GLU A 194 10.78 -6.67 -5.38
C GLU A 194 10.17 -8.07 -5.64
N ARG A 195 10.37 -9.03 -4.76
CA ARG A 195 9.71 -10.34 -4.81
C ARG A 195 8.29 -10.28 -4.25
N LEU A 196 7.96 -9.22 -3.49
CA LEU A 196 6.69 -9.04 -2.79
C LEU A 196 5.74 -8.09 -3.54
N GLY A 197 4.49 -8.05 -3.08
CA GLY A 197 3.46 -7.12 -3.55
C GLY A 197 2.74 -7.53 -4.83
N PRO A 198 1.77 -6.72 -5.26
CA PRO A 198 1.04 -6.89 -6.52
C PRO A 198 1.96 -7.00 -7.73
N GLY A 199 1.59 -7.86 -8.67
CA GLY A 199 2.41 -8.20 -9.84
C GLY A 199 3.55 -9.20 -9.56
N ARG A 200 3.75 -9.63 -8.29
CA ARG A 200 4.74 -10.63 -7.85
C ARG A 200 4.09 -11.65 -6.91
N SER A 201 4.43 -11.67 -5.63
CA SER A 201 3.82 -12.61 -4.68
C SER A 201 2.38 -12.26 -4.28
N GLY A 202 1.92 -11.07 -4.64
CA GLY A 202 0.57 -10.59 -4.45
C GLY A 202 0.43 -9.54 -3.33
N ILE A 203 1.02 -9.74 -2.16
CA ILE A 203 0.86 -8.84 -1.00
C ILE A 203 2.05 -8.89 -0.05
N SER A 204 1.99 -8.11 1.04
CA SER A 204 2.87 -8.10 2.23
C SER A 204 4.18 -7.33 2.08
N GLU A 205 4.35 -6.53 1.06
CA GLU A 205 5.48 -5.64 0.87
C GLU A 205 5.61 -4.61 1.99
N ASP A 206 4.50 -4.05 2.40
CA ASP A 206 4.36 -3.07 3.48
C ASP A 206 4.63 -3.68 4.87
N VAL A 207 4.10 -4.88 5.12
CA VAL A 207 4.31 -5.62 6.37
C VAL A 207 5.78 -6.04 6.52
N GLU A 208 6.40 -6.53 5.45
CA GLU A 208 7.82 -6.88 5.42
C GLU A 208 8.68 -5.64 5.72
N PHE A 209 8.39 -4.53 5.02
CA PHE A 209 9.12 -3.29 5.17
C PHE A 209 8.99 -2.73 6.60
N ALA A 210 7.78 -2.74 7.19
CA ALA A 210 7.57 -2.37 8.58
C ALA A 210 8.43 -3.20 9.55
N GLN A 211 8.55 -4.52 9.32
CA GLN A 211 9.39 -5.38 10.15
C GLN A 211 10.89 -5.04 10.03
N ARG A 212 11.37 -4.66 8.82
CA ARG A 212 12.76 -4.21 8.66
C ARG A 212 13.02 -2.90 9.39
N ILE A 213 12.09 -1.94 9.31
CA ILE A 213 12.17 -0.67 10.05
C ILE A 213 12.30 -0.95 11.56
N ILE A 214 11.40 -1.74 12.12
CA ILE A 214 11.41 -2.04 13.56
C ILE A 214 12.69 -2.77 13.98
N ARG A 215 13.16 -3.75 13.19
CA ARG A 215 14.42 -4.46 13.50
C ARG A 215 15.65 -3.54 13.44
N SER A 216 15.60 -2.47 12.64
CA SER A 216 16.67 -1.46 12.58
C SER A 216 16.58 -0.40 13.69
N GLY A 217 15.68 -0.56 14.66
CA GLY A 217 15.44 0.40 15.74
C GLY A 217 14.54 1.58 15.34
N GLY A 218 13.97 1.57 14.12
CA GLY A 218 13.07 2.61 13.65
C GLY A 218 11.68 2.51 14.29
N ARG A 219 11.00 3.63 14.38
CA ARG A 219 9.66 3.75 14.97
C ARG A 219 8.65 4.26 13.95
N ILE A 220 7.45 3.68 13.97
CA ILE A 220 6.35 4.03 13.06
C ILE A 220 5.29 4.79 13.85
N GLY A 221 5.04 6.04 13.48
CA GLY A 221 4.01 6.86 14.10
C GLY A 221 2.67 6.77 13.35
N TYR A 222 1.60 7.15 14.03
CA TYR A 222 0.26 7.28 13.46
C TYR A 222 -0.20 8.74 13.49
N GLU A 223 -0.60 9.28 12.32
CA GLU A 223 -1.12 10.65 12.19
C GLU A 223 -2.60 10.60 11.73
N PRO A 224 -3.55 10.76 12.65
CA PRO A 224 -4.98 10.61 12.34
C PRO A 224 -5.54 11.66 11.38
N ARG A 225 -4.87 12.81 11.19
CA ARG A 225 -5.29 13.89 10.28
C ARG A 225 -4.85 13.65 8.83
N ALA A 226 -3.86 12.77 8.61
CA ALA A 226 -3.41 12.40 7.25
C ALA A 226 -4.30 11.32 6.67
N ALA A 227 -5.59 11.58 6.52
CA ALA A 227 -6.58 10.59 6.09
C ALA A 227 -6.66 10.46 4.56
N VAL A 228 -6.93 9.23 4.11
CA VAL A 228 -7.38 8.93 2.75
C VAL A 228 -8.62 8.05 2.80
N TYR A 229 -9.43 8.10 1.74
CA TYR A 229 -10.60 7.26 1.54
C TYR A 229 -10.31 6.27 0.41
N HIS A 230 -10.42 4.97 0.70
CA HIS A 230 -10.09 3.94 -0.30
C HIS A 230 -11.32 3.58 -1.12
N GLU A 231 -11.19 3.54 -2.44
CA GLU A 231 -12.23 3.12 -3.36
C GLU A 231 -12.76 1.71 -3.00
N VAL A 232 -14.06 1.53 -3.16
CA VAL A 232 -14.72 0.24 -2.92
C VAL A 232 -14.80 -0.56 -4.21
N ASP A 233 -13.96 -1.56 -4.32
CA ASP A 233 -14.02 -2.56 -5.38
C ASP A 233 -14.79 -3.80 -4.88
N TRP A 234 -16.04 -3.96 -5.33
CA TRP A 234 -16.91 -5.08 -4.97
C TRP A 234 -16.32 -6.44 -5.36
N SER A 235 -15.49 -6.51 -6.40
CA SER A 235 -14.83 -7.76 -6.80
C SER A 235 -13.93 -8.32 -5.71
N ARG A 236 -13.43 -7.46 -4.81
CA ARG A 236 -12.62 -7.84 -3.66
C ARG A 236 -13.44 -8.43 -2.50
N LEU A 237 -14.78 -8.25 -2.51
CA LEU A 237 -15.69 -8.73 -1.48
C LEU A 237 -16.37 -10.06 -1.87
N THR A 238 -15.60 -10.98 -2.43
CA THR A 238 -16.02 -12.30 -2.87
C THR A 238 -15.26 -13.41 -2.16
N GLU A 239 -15.83 -14.60 -2.10
CA GLU A 239 -15.20 -15.78 -1.52
C GLU A 239 -13.91 -16.16 -2.27
N GLU A 240 -13.91 -16.00 -3.59
CA GLU A 240 -12.76 -16.29 -4.43
C GLU A 240 -11.59 -15.34 -4.14
N PHE A 241 -11.86 -14.03 -4.10
CA PHE A 241 -10.82 -13.03 -3.79
C PHE A 241 -10.31 -13.20 -2.35
N PHE A 242 -11.20 -13.48 -1.39
CA PHE A 242 -10.82 -13.77 -0.01
C PHE A 242 -9.84 -14.94 0.08
N ARG A 243 -10.13 -16.05 -0.61
CA ARG A 243 -9.22 -17.21 -0.68
C ARG A 243 -7.89 -16.83 -1.30
N LEU A 244 -7.92 -16.24 -2.50
CA LEU A 244 -6.73 -15.82 -3.23
C LEU A 244 -5.81 -14.93 -2.38
N ARG A 245 -6.38 -13.93 -1.71
CA ARG A 245 -5.63 -13.00 -0.85
C ARG A 245 -4.92 -13.72 0.30
N HIS A 246 -5.60 -14.65 0.97
CA HIS A 246 -4.99 -15.40 2.07
C HIS A 246 -3.94 -16.40 1.60
N GLU A 247 -4.12 -17.02 0.43
CA GLU A 247 -3.11 -17.87 -0.20
C GLU A 247 -1.86 -17.05 -0.58
N GLN A 248 -2.05 -15.90 -1.22
CA GLN A 248 -0.96 -14.96 -1.53
C GLN A 248 -0.19 -14.55 -0.28
N GLN A 249 -0.90 -14.24 0.81
CA GLN A 249 -0.29 -13.90 2.08
C GLN A 249 0.56 -15.04 2.65
N GLY A 250 0.11 -16.28 2.51
CA GLY A 250 0.86 -17.46 2.91
C GLY A 250 2.15 -17.62 2.10
N ARG A 251 2.06 -17.52 0.78
CA ARG A 251 3.23 -17.61 -0.12
C ARG A 251 4.22 -16.46 0.14
N SER A 252 3.74 -15.23 0.20
CA SER A 252 4.56 -14.04 0.47
C SER A 252 5.33 -14.16 1.79
N ARG A 253 4.67 -14.68 2.85
CA ARG A 253 5.29 -14.84 4.16
C ARG A 253 6.55 -15.71 4.14
N LEU A 254 6.61 -16.72 3.27
CA LEU A 254 7.77 -17.59 3.14
C LEU A 254 8.99 -16.88 2.54
N LEU A 255 8.79 -15.79 1.80
CA LEU A 255 9.88 -15.02 1.19
C LEU A 255 10.67 -14.18 2.20
N TYR A 256 10.01 -13.70 3.27
CA TYR A 256 10.64 -12.77 4.23
C TYR A 256 10.70 -13.30 5.67
N LYS A 257 10.06 -14.44 5.96
CA LYS A 257 10.07 -15.03 7.30
C LYS A 257 10.36 -16.53 7.25
N LYS A 258 11.37 -16.97 8.01
CA LYS A 258 11.62 -18.39 8.17
C LYS A 258 10.46 -19.04 8.95
N ASN A 259 9.80 -20.02 8.33
CA ASN A 259 8.73 -20.79 8.93
C ASN A 259 9.05 -22.28 8.71
N SER A 260 9.15 -23.04 9.81
CA SER A 260 9.33 -24.49 9.75
C SER A 260 7.99 -25.20 9.59
N ILE A 261 8.02 -26.44 9.10
CA ILE A 261 6.84 -27.32 9.05
C ILE A 261 6.26 -27.50 10.46
N LEU A 262 7.12 -27.57 11.48
CA LEU A 262 6.72 -27.65 12.89
C LEU A 262 5.93 -26.43 13.40
N THR A 263 6.03 -25.30 12.72
CA THR A 263 5.21 -24.11 12.98
C THR A 263 3.95 -24.10 12.11
N ILE A 264 4.06 -24.50 10.85
CA ILE A 264 2.94 -24.43 9.89
C ILE A 264 1.85 -25.45 10.24
N VAL A 265 2.21 -26.73 10.47
CA VAL A 265 1.24 -27.81 10.67
C VAL A 265 0.37 -27.61 11.93
N PRO A 266 0.90 -27.32 13.13
CA PRO A 266 0.05 -27.08 14.29
C PRO A 266 -0.92 -25.90 14.12
N ASN A 267 -0.48 -24.82 13.43
CA ASN A 267 -1.35 -23.68 13.15
C ASN A 267 -2.43 -24.00 12.11
N LEU A 268 -2.12 -24.85 11.13
CA LEU A 268 -3.11 -25.37 10.17
C LEU A 268 -4.17 -26.19 10.91
N LEU A 269 -3.76 -27.17 11.73
CA LEU A 269 -4.68 -27.99 12.50
C LEU A 269 -5.58 -27.15 13.43
N ARG A 270 -4.99 -26.17 14.13
CA ARG A 270 -5.76 -25.20 14.93
C ARG A 270 -6.78 -24.43 14.08
N SER A 271 -6.42 -24.07 12.85
CA SER A 271 -7.31 -23.34 11.94
C SER A 271 -8.48 -24.20 11.49
N VAL A 272 -8.25 -25.49 11.19
CA VAL A 272 -9.29 -26.48 10.84
C VAL A 272 -10.24 -26.68 12.02
N TRP A 273 -9.70 -26.92 13.21
CA TRP A 273 -10.52 -27.07 14.42
C TRP A 273 -11.36 -25.83 14.71
N SER A 274 -10.75 -24.64 14.67
CA SER A 274 -11.45 -23.37 14.88
C SER A 274 -12.54 -23.13 13.84
N LEU A 275 -12.30 -23.50 12.58
CA LEU A 275 -13.27 -23.37 11.49
C LEU A 275 -14.50 -24.24 11.75
N GLY A 276 -14.32 -25.52 12.15
CA GLY A 276 -15.39 -26.42 12.52
C GLY A 276 -16.18 -25.89 13.74
N TRP A 277 -15.47 -25.52 14.81
CA TRP A 277 -16.08 -25.00 16.03
C TRP A 277 -16.93 -23.75 15.80
N TYR A 278 -16.38 -22.72 15.13
CA TYR A 278 -17.12 -21.49 14.86
C TYR A 278 -18.24 -21.66 13.85
N SER A 279 -18.15 -22.66 12.96
CA SER A 279 -19.26 -23.02 12.06
C SER A 279 -20.43 -23.58 12.85
N LEU A 280 -20.19 -24.47 13.82
CA LEU A 280 -21.22 -25.04 14.71
C LEU A 280 -21.85 -23.97 15.62
N MET A 281 -21.04 -23.03 16.08
CA MET A 281 -21.50 -21.96 16.98
C MET A 281 -22.18 -20.79 16.26
N GLY A 282 -22.30 -20.80 14.94
CA GLY A 282 -22.88 -19.71 14.15
C GLY A 282 -22.10 -18.40 14.21
N LYS A 283 -20.83 -18.42 14.67
CA LYS A 283 -19.99 -17.22 14.82
C LYS A 283 -19.30 -16.88 13.49
N GLU A 284 -20.01 -16.18 12.61
CA GLU A 284 -19.56 -15.97 11.23
C GLU A 284 -18.24 -15.21 11.12
N ARG A 285 -18.04 -14.16 11.90
CA ARG A 285 -16.80 -13.37 11.91
C ARG A 285 -15.58 -14.22 12.28
N GLU A 286 -15.67 -15.01 13.32
CA GLU A 286 -14.61 -15.90 13.83
C GLU A 286 -14.37 -17.06 12.85
N LYS A 287 -15.43 -17.59 12.25
CA LYS A 287 -15.37 -18.59 11.18
C LYS A 287 -14.55 -18.11 10.00
N TYR A 288 -14.82 -16.91 9.47
CA TYR A 288 -14.04 -16.35 8.35
C TYR A 288 -12.60 -16.06 8.73
N ARG A 289 -12.33 -15.60 9.94
CA ARG A 289 -10.95 -15.48 10.45
C ARG A 289 -10.22 -16.83 10.49
N ALA A 290 -10.89 -17.90 10.93
CA ALA A 290 -10.31 -19.23 10.94
C ALA A 290 -10.10 -19.75 9.50
N LYS A 291 -11.06 -19.52 8.61
CA LYS A 291 -10.99 -19.88 7.18
C LYS A 291 -9.82 -19.18 6.47
N GLY A 292 -9.61 -17.90 6.73
CA GLY A 292 -8.46 -17.16 6.18
C GLY A 292 -7.12 -17.75 6.66
N ARG A 293 -6.99 -18.07 7.96
CA ARG A 293 -5.80 -18.77 8.48
C ARG A 293 -5.60 -20.14 7.84
N TYR A 294 -6.67 -20.89 7.61
CA TYR A 294 -6.62 -22.18 6.92
C TYR A 294 -6.00 -22.02 5.52
N PHE A 295 -6.52 -21.12 4.68
CA PHE A 295 -5.95 -20.87 3.35
C PHE A 295 -4.50 -20.41 3.40
N HIS A 296 -4.18 -19.53 4.34
CA HIS A 296 -2.82 -19.04 4.56
C HIS A 296 -1.83 -20.18 4.84
N TYR A 297 -2.13 -21.05 5.82
CA TYR A 297 -1.22 -22.14 6.19
C TYR A 297 -1.22 -23.27 5.17
N MET A 298 -2.34 -23.53 4.49
CA MET A 298 -2.38 -24.48 3.37
C MET A 298 -1.46 -24.05 2.22
N ALA A 299 -1.51 -22.76 1.86
CA ALA A 299 -0.63 -22.21 0.82
C ALA A 299 0.85 -22.30 1.22
N MET A 300 1.19 -22.00 2.48
CA MET A 300 2.55 -22.15 3.00
C MET A 300 3.03 -23.60 2.92
N LEU A 301 2.18 -24.54 3.32
CA LEU A 301 2.51 -25.96 3.30
C LEU A 301 2.71 -26.46 1.87
N SER A 302 1.78 -26.13 0.97
CA SER A 302 1.87 -26.48 -0.45
C SER A 302 3.17 -25.98 -1.08
N GLU A 303 3.56 -24.72 -0.80
CA GLU A 303 4.79 -24.14 -1.34
C GLU A 303 6.05 -24.82 -0.81
N LYS A 304 6.05 -25.22 0.48
CA LYS A 304 7.14 -26.00 1.07
C LYS A 304 7.29 -27.37 0.39
N PHE A 305 6.20 -28.05 0.06
CA PHE A 305 6.28 -29.34 -0.64
C PHE A 305 6.74 -29.21 -2.10
N LYS A 306 6.39 -28.14 -2.80
CA LYS A 306 6.90 -27.87 -4.16
C LYS A 306 8.43 -27.72 -4.16
N THR A 307 9.00 -27.05 -3.17
CA THR A 307 10.45 -26.88 -3.05
C THR A 307 11.17 -28.16 -2.60
N PHE A 308 10.46 -29.12 -2.03
CA PHE A 308 11.01 -30.43 -1.61
C PHE A 308 10.93 -31.52 -2.70
N ASN A 309 10.26 -31.26 -3.83
CA ASN A 309 10.17 -32.25 -4.91
C ASN A 309 11.43 -32.19 -5.78
N PRO A 310 12.35 -33.18 -5.72
CA PRO A 310 13.59 -33.18 -6.48
C PRO A 310 13.39 -33.30 -8.01
N PHE A 311 12.16 -33.58 -8.48
CA PHE A 311 11.85 -33.72 -9.90
C PHE A 311 11.52 -32.40 -10.63
N ASN A 312 11.48 -31.25 -9.93
CA ASN A 312 11.27 -29.93 -10.55
C ASN A 312 12.59 -29.20 -10.87
N ALA A 313 13.74 -29.88 -10.82
CA ALA A 313 15.07 -29.35 -11.11
C ALA A 313 15.68 -29.91 -12.43
N LEU A 314 14.83 -30.39 -13.36
CA LEU A 314 15.22 -30.80 -14.71
C LEU A 314 14.51 -29.96 -15.76
#